data_1f90fb32794f7b03cae89be053170cc6
#
_entry.id   1f90fb32794f7b03cae89be053170cc6
#
_cell.length_a   1.000
_cell.length_b   1.000
_cell.length_c   1.000
_cell.angle_alpha   90.00
_cell.angle_beta   90.00
_cell.angle_gamma   90.00
#
_symmetry.space_group_name_H-M   'P 1'
#
loop_
_entity.id
_entity.type
_entity.pdbx_description
1 polymer ?
#
loop_
_entity_poly.entity_id
_entity_poly.type
_entity_poly.pdbx_seq_one_letter_code
_entity_poly.pdbx_strand_id
1 'polypeptide(L)'
;MNHKQTSAYHTYEKRPHVFDKLYRMKILLKYIIILLVWAIGTTAQAELTNKMFNIRHIGHVEGLSSQRVFSIVEDKHHAMWIATKAGIDRYNGQMVKNYTLEGNFYYGDMAGRRIRLLYHEKYGLWAYDHTGRIYRYRPDTDSFEQELYLGESIKGEIILNKLCMDPNGTLWLGLSKGLYKKAPDEAVSQIIPNKYINDIICVGDSLFTGTSNGVLYISCSNPQYTKVLTENKNVQTLFYDSAHKQLWIGTFNNGLWTLDPTTGIVEHIEKQNSCFSSPIRAITAYDDHTLLIGIDGGGVHTVNLETKRSNLFINTEDNSDIYLQGNGVYVVTRDHQGNIWIGSYTGGVSVAIYLKYPTTILNHERGNPQSLANDNVNDIEENTNGDIWFATDDGISILTPSGIWKHILKSTVTVTLCKGKDSNIWAGTYGDGVYQLDKSGKTTTRLTEGKGELTTNYIFSITEDYDGDLWIGGLD
;
A
#
# COMPACT_ATOMS: atom_id res chain seq x y z
N MET A 1 -35.08 -82.68 -62.67
CA MET A 1 -33.66 -82.28 -62.67
C MET A 1 -33.56 -80.91 -62.02
N ASN A 2 -33.05 -80.87 -60.85
CA ASN A 2 -33.17 -79.76 -59.94
C ASN A 2 -31.87 -78.92 -59.97
N HIS A 3 -32.02 -77.60 -60.07
CA HIS A 3 -30.99 -76.66 -59.75
C HIS A 3 -31.45 -75.80 -58.56
N LYS A 4 -30.82 -75.97 -57.40
CA LYS A 4 -30.96 -75.07 -56.27
C LYS A 4 -30.03 -73.89 -56.46
N GLN A 5 -30.55 -72.68 -56.45
CA GLN A 5 -29.79 -71.46 -56.26
C GLN A 5 -29.81 -71.12 -54.76
N THR A 6 -28.62 -71.06 -54.16
CA THR A 6 -28.41 -70.57 -52.83
C THR A 6 -28.08 -69.08 -52.89
N SER A 7 -28.98 -68.26 -52.33
CA SER A 7 -28.75 -66.81 -52.09
C SER A 7 -27.94 -66.61 -50.84
N ALA A 8 -26.76 -65.99 -50.97
CA ALA A 8 -25.96 -65.55 -49.85
C ALA A 8 -26.36 -64.16 -49.36
N TYR A 9 -26.95 -64.06 -48.20
CA TYR A 9 -27.19 -62.80 -47.56
C TYR A 9 -25.90 -62.33 -46.81
N HIS A 10 -25.28 -61.21 -47.25
CA HIS A 10 -24.27 -60.48 -46.52
C HIS A 10 -24.95 -59.61 -45.47
N THR A 11 -24.81 -59.98 -44.22
CA THR A 11 -25.15 -59.17 -43.06
C THR A 11 -24.08 -58.11 -42.87
N TYR A 12 -24.45 -56.82 -43.01
CA TYR A 12 -23.61 -55.69 -42.61
C TYR A 12 -23.70 -55.53 -41.10
N GLU A 13 -22.65 -55.89 -40.37
CA GLU A 13 -22.49 -55.51 -38.98
C GLU A 13 -22.19 -54.00 -38.85
N LYS A 14 -23.11 -53.27 -38.25
CA LYS A 14 -22.92 -51.87 -37.86
C LYS A 14 -21.83 -51.82 -36.78
N ARG A 15 -20.74 -51.11 -37.02
CA ARG A 15 -19.77 -50.70 -36.01
C ARG A 15 -20.14 -49.29 -35.46
N PRO A 16 -20.89 -49.15 -34.37
CA PRO A 16 -21.25 -47.88 -33.80
C PRO A 16 -20.30 -47.31 -32.73
N HIS A 17 -19.26 -48.04 -32.31
CA HIS A 17 -18.54 -47.70 -31.07
C HIS A 17 -17.37 -46.71 -31.21
N VAL A 18 -16.84 -46.47 -32.39
CA VAL A 18 -15.68 -45.55 -32.55
C VAL A 18 -16.09 -44.10 -32.67
N PHE A 19 -17.19 -43.81 -33.36
CA PHE A 19 -17.70 -42.43 -33.51
C PHE A 19 -18.27 -41.87 -32.21
N ASP A 20 -18.93 -42.67 -31.39
CA ASP A 20 -19.49 -42.23 -30.10
C ASP A 20 -18.40 -41.95 -29.08
N LYS A 21 -17.31 -42.74 -29.10
CA LYS A 21 -16.14 -42.50 -28.25
C LYS A 21 -15.37 -41.23 -28.61
N LEU A 22 -15.21 -40.93 -29.91
CA LEU A 22 -14.60 -39.69 -30.41
C LEU A 22 -15.47 -38.46 -30.12
N TYR A 23 -16.78 -38.58 -30.19
CA TYR A 23 -17.70 -37.50 -29.87
C TYR A 23 -17.69 -37.19 -28.37
N ARG A 24 -17.73 -38.19 -27.49
CA ARG A 24 -17.61 -38.04 -26.03
C ARG A 24 -16.25 -37.46 -25.61
N MET A 25 -15.17 -37.88 -26.29
CA MET A 25 -13.84 -37.31 -26.05
C MET A 25 -13.76 -35.83 -26.44
N LYS A 26 -14.38 -35.41 -27.55
CA LYS A 26 -14.46 -33.99 -27.95
C LYS A 26 -15.28 -33.16 -26.98
N ILE A 27 -16.35 -33.69 -26.42
CA ILE A 27 -17.17 -33.03 -25.41
C ILE A 27 -16.37 -32.93 -24.09
N LEU A 28 -15.71 -33.99 -23.66
CA LEU A 28 -14.86 -33.99 -22.45
C LEU A 28 -13.70 -32.99 -22.59
N LEU A 29 -13.06 -32.93 -23.75
CA LEU A 29 -12.00 -31.98 -24.04
C LEU A 29 -12.49 -30.50 -24.00
N LYS A 30 -13.72 -30.24 -24.52
CA LYS A 30 -14.34 -28.92 -24.37
C LYS A 30 -14.61 -28.54 -22.92
N TYR A 31 -15.09 -29.48 -22.10
CA TYR A 31 -15.32 -29.21 -20.67
C TYR A 31 -14.00 -29.04 -19.91
N ILE A 32 -12.96 -29.80 -20.25
CA ILE A 32 -11.60 -29.63 -19.67
C ILE A 32 -11.01 -28.27 -20.08
N ILE A 33 -11.20 -27.83 -21.34
CA ILE A 33 -10.75 -26.52 -21.81
C ILE A 33 -11.54 -25.40 -21.12
N ILE A 34 -12.86 -25.56 -20.93
CA ILE A 34 -13.70 -24.59 -20.22
C ILE A 34 -13.29 -24.54 -18.74
N LEU A 35 -13.02 -25.67 -18.09
CA LEU A 35 -12.50 -25.75 -16.72
C LEU A 35 -11.10 -25.16 -16.60
N LEU A 36 -10.21 -25.38 -17.58
CA LEU A 36 -8.89 -24.75 -17.64
C LEU A 36 -8.98 -23.23 -17.88
N VAL A 37 -9.88 -22.78 -18.76
CA VAL A 37 -10.13 -21.35 -18.97
C VAL A 37 -10.80 -20.73 -17.74
N TRP A 38 -11.65 -21.47 -17.01
CA TRP A 38 -12.20 -21.03 -15.71
C TRP A 38 -11.14 -21.03 -14.62
N ALA A 39 -10.24 -22.00 -14.58
CA ALA A 39 -9.11 -22.05 -13.64
C ALA A 39 -8.01 -21.00 -13.97
N ILE A 40 -7.88 -20.61 -15.23
CA ILE A 40 -6.97 -19.52 -15.67
C ILE A 40 -7.68 -18.17 -15.57
N GLY A 41 -9.03 -18.14 -15.58
CA GLY A 41 -9.87 -16.97 -15.42
C GLY A 41 -10.11 -16.54 -13.97
N THR A 42 -9.54 -17.20 -12.96
CA THR A 42 -9.26 -16.57 -11.68
C THR A 42 -8.22 -15.50 -11.97
N THR A 43 -8.68 -14.27 -12.13
CA THR A 43 -7.84 -13.08 -12.21
C THR A 43 -6.77 -13.24 -11.13
N ALA A 44 -5.53 -13.50 -11.56
CA ALA A 44 -4.39 -13.35 -10.66
C ALA A 44 -4.46 -11.88 -10.22
N GLN A 45 -5.07 -11.65 -9.07
CA GLN A 45 -5.18 -10.32 -8.50
C GLN A 45 -3.75 -9.88 -8.25
N ALA A 46 -3.35 -8.77 -8.87
CA ALA A 46 -1.99 -8.30 -8.77
C ALA A 46 -1.63 -8.16 -7.29
N GLU A 47 -0.62 -8.89 -6.87
CA GLU A 47 -0.15 -8.85 -5.49
C GLU A 47 0.29 -7.42 -5.17
N LEU A 48 -0.13 -6.91 -4.01
CA LEU A 48 0.24 -5.56 -3.57
C LEU A 48 1.76 -5.48 -3.42
N THR A 49 2.39 -4.70 -4.29
CA THR A 49 3.84 -4.48 -4.28
C THR A 49 4.17 -3.01 -4.02
N ASN A 50 5.35 -2.75 -3.48
CA ASN A 50 5.83 -1.39 -3.23
C ASN A 50 5.98 -0.56 -4.52
N LYS A 51 6.17 -1.19 -5.69
CA LYS A 51 6.25 -0.54 -7.01
C LYS A 51 4.99 0.25 -7.41
N MET A 52 3.86 -0.01 -6.75
CA MET A 52 2.60 0.72 -6.97
C MET A 52 2.51 2.01 -6.14
N PHE A 53 3.56 2.36 -5.42
CA PHE A 53 3.57 3.49 -4.51
C PHE A 53 4.78 4.39 -4.71
N ASN A 54 4.58 5.66 -4.39
CA ASN A 54 5.67 6.60 -4.13
C ASN A 54 5.75 6.84 -2.61
N ILE A 55 6.93 7.14 -2.07
CA ILE A 55 7.10 7.39 -0.63
C ILE A 55 7.30 8.88 -0.36
N ARG A 56 6.55 9.39 0.61
CA ARG A 56 6.75 10.69 1.22
C ARG A 56 7.01 10.52 2.71
N HIS A 57 8.00 11.23 3.23
CA HIS A 57 8.28 11.25 4.68
C HIS A 57 7.74 12.53 5.29
N ILE A 58 7.18 12.40 6.50
CA ILE A 58 6.73 13.51 7.34
C ILE A 58 7.50 13.42 8.66
N GLY A 59 8.42 14.34 8.85
CA GLY A 59 9.28 14.44 10.01
C GLY A 59 9.27 15.83 10.62
N HIS A 60 10.34 16.20 11.31
CA HIS A 60 10.47 17.53 11.91
C HIS A 60 10.47 18.66 10.89
N VAL A 61 11.02 18.42 9.69
CA VAL A 61 11.08 19.42 8.62
C VAL A 61 9.67 19.78 8.15
N GLU A 62 8.78 18.79 8.08
CA GLU A 62 7.37 18.97 7.70
C GLU A 62 6.51 19.45 8.88
N GLY A 63 7.10 19.64 10.07
CA GLY A 63 6.42 20.18 11.25
C GLY A 63 5.92 19.12 12.25
N LEU A 64 6.27 17.84 12.10
CA LEU A 64 5.89 16.80 13.06
C LEU A 64 6.51 17.10 14.42
N SER A 65 5.73 17.06 15.49
CA SER A 65 6.16 17.40 16.84
C SER A 65 7.20 16.44 17.43
N SER A 66 7.18 15.16 17.00
CA SER A 66 8.20 14.17 17.37
C SER A 66 8.24 13.04 16.33
N GLN A 67 9.45 12.51 16.09
CA GLN A 67 9.63 11.34 15.22
C GLN A 67 9.17 10.01 15.85
N ARG A 68 8.76 10.00 17.14
CA ARG A 68 8.17 8.82 17.79
C ARG A 68 6.67 8.83 17.63
N VAL A 69 6.16 7.99 16.74
CA VAL A 69 4.74 7.88 16.41
C VAL A 69 4.14 6.63 17.06
N PHE A 70 3.00 6.79 17.75
CA PHE A 70 2.33 5.71 18.46
C PHE A 70 0.95 5.37 17.91
N SER A 71 0.30 6.32 17.22
CA SER A 71 -1.04 6.11 16.66
C SER A 71 -1.28 7.07 15.49
N ILE A 72 -1.98 6.61 14.48
CA ILE A 72 -2.45 7.42 13.35
C ILE A 72 -3.90 7.04 13.09
N VAL A 73 -4.78 8.02 12.95
CA VAL A 73 -6.19 7.83 12.60
C VAL A 73 -6.63 8.89 11.59
N GLU A 74 -7.55 8.54 10.69
CA GLU A 74 -8.22 9.44 9.79
C GLU A 74 -9.57 9.86 10.40
N ASP A 75 -9.93 11.15 10.34
CA ASP A 75 -11.24 11.62 10.76
C ASP A 75 -12.24 11.68 9.61
N LYS A 76 -13.50 12.00 9.90
CA LYS A 76 -14.58 12.13 8.89
C LYS A 76 -14.35 13.23 7.84
N HIS A 77 -13.41 14.13 8.07
CA HIS A 77 -13.02 15.19 7.16
C HIS A 77 -11.75 14.85 6.39
N HIS A 78 -11.30 13.58 6.50
CA HIS A 78 -10.09 13.05 5.89
C HIS A 78 -8.78 13.71 6.36
N ALA A 79 -8.80 14.41 7.51
CA ALA A 79 -7.58 14.86 8.15
C ALA A 79 -6.91 13.68 8.88
N MET A 80 -5.60 13.59 8.72
CA MET A 80 -4.80 12.57 9.40
C MET A 80 -4.32 13.11 10.74
N TRP A 81 -4.69 12.41 11.80
CA TRP A 81 -4.28 12.72 13.16
C TRP A 81 -3.20 11.75 13.61
N ILE A 82 -2.08 12.29 14.09
CA ILE A 82 -0.86 11.57 14.41
C ILE A 82 -0.53 11.81 15.87
N ALA A 83 -0.56 10.76 16.69
CA ALA A 83 -0.11 10.86 18.08
C ALA A 83 1.37 10.51 18.17
N THR A 84 2.12 11.43 18.72
CA THR A 84 3.56 11.33 18.92
C THR A 84 3.95 11.35 20.41
N LYS A 85 5.23 11.23 20.70
CA LYS A 85 5.72 11.41 22.06
C LYS A 85 5.49 12.84 22.60
N ALA A 86 5.54 13.86 21.74
CA ALA A 86 5.47 15.26 22.13
C ALA A 86 4.03 15.80 22.20
N GLY A 87 3.10 15.23 21.44
CA GLY A 87 1.72 15.72 21.36
C GLY A 87 0.94 15.02 20.28
N ILE A 88 -0.07 15.72 19.77
CA ILE A 88 -0.91 15.27 18.67
C ILE A 88 -0.73 16.24 17.51
N ASP A 89 -0.55 15.73 16.34
CA ASP A 89 -0.36 16.47 15.10
C ASP A 89 -1.51 16.19 14.15
N ARG A 90 -2.07 17.23 13.53
CA ARG A 90 -3.07 17.10 12.46
C ARG A 90 -2.44 17.50 11.13
N TYR A 91 -2.42 16.57 10.20
CA TYR A 91 -1.96 16.80 8.84
C TYR A 91 -3.15 16.93 7.88
N ASN A 92 -3.18 17.98 7.08
CA ASN A 92 -4.25 18.30 6.14
C ASN A 92 -3.86 18.14 4.66
N GLY A 93 -2.75 17.46 4.37
CA GLY A 93 -2.21 17.32 3.02
C GLY A 93 -1.05 18.29 2.72
N GLN A 94 -0.95 19.43 3.39
CA GLN A 94 0.08 20.44 3.16
C GLN A 94 0.87 20.79 4.44
N MET A 95 0.17 21.00 5.54
CA MET A 95 0.74 21.49 6.79
C MET A 95 0.41 20.58 7.96
N VAL A 96 1.32 20.56 8.93
CA VAL A 96 1.12 19.93 10.23
C VAL A 96 0.75 21.00 11.26
N LYS A 97 -0.41 20.84 11.92
CA LYS A 97 -0.79 21.63 13.08
C LYS A 97 -0.59 20.79 14.34
N ASN A 98 0.15 21.36 15.31
CA ASN A 98 0.46 20.69 16.56
C ASN A 98 -0.56 21.05 17.65
N TYR A 99 -0.94 20.06 18.47
CA TYR A 99 -1.81 20.17 19.63
C TYR A 99 -1.08 19.65 20.86
N THR A 100 -1.03 20.46 21.89
CA THR A 100 -0.54 20.07 23.21
C THR A 100 -1.71 19.59 24.06
N LEU A 101 -1.47 18.51 24.83
CA LEU A 101 -2.45 18.06 25.81
C LEU A 101 -2.15 18.73 27.15
N GLU A 102 -3.14 19.45 27.70
CA GLU A 102 -3.02 20.06 29.01
C GLU A 102 -2.96 19.01 30.11
N GLY A 103 -2.22 19.31 31.17
CA GLY A 103 -2.09 18.48 32.37
C GLY A 103 -0.83 18.81 33.15
N ASN A 104 -0.89 18.63 34.48
CA ASN A 104 0.28 18.74 35.35
C ASN A 104 1.16 17.49 35.17
N PHE A 105 2.15 17.59 34.28
CA PHE A 105 3.13 16.54 34.06
C PHE A 105 4.41 16.86 34.88
N TYR A 106 4.86 15.93 35.72
CA TYR A 106 6.19 15.97 36.23
C TYR A 106 7.21 15.71 35.12
N TYR A 107 8.35 16.35 35.15
CA TYR A 107 9.39 16.26 34.10
C TYR A 107 9.79 14.81 33.78
N GLY A 108 9.68 13.88 34.76
CA GLY A 108 9.92 12.45 34.60
C GLY A 108 8.84 11.72 33.76
N ASP A 109 7.58 12.17 33.82
CA ASP A 109 6.48 11.54 33.12
C ASP A 109 6.52 11.78 31.60
N MET A 110 7.10 12.90 31.19
CA MET A 110 7.27 13.22 29.77
C MET A 110 8.22 12.30 29.03
N ALA A 111 9.20 11.71 29.72
CA ALA A 111 10.22 10.87 29.09
C ALA A 111 9.64 9.54 28.53
N GLY A 112 8.58 9.01 29.16
CA GLY A 112 7.93 7.75 28.80
C GLY A 112 6.53 7.89 28.19
N ARG A 113 6.02 9.11 28.02
CA ARG A 113 4.63 9.34 27.61
C ARG A 113 4.33 8.70 26.25
N ARG A 114 3.26 7.92 26.21
CA ARG A 114 2.71 7.31 24.99
C ARG A 114 1.29 7.79 24.82
N ILE A 115 1.09 8.63 23.81
CA ILE A 115 -0.23 9.15 23.44
C ILE A 115 -0.78 8.25 22.31
N ARG A 116 -2.05 7.90 22.41
CA ARG A 116 -2.76 7.14 21.37
C ARG A 116 -4.08 7.82 21.07
N LEU A 117 -4.61 7.55 19.89
CA LEU A 117 -5.84 8.11 19.37
C LEU A 117 -6.89 7.01 19.19
N LEU A 118 -8.15 7.41 19.34
CA LEU A 118 -9.33 6.64 19.00
C LEU A 118 -10.28 7.56 18.23
N TYR A 119 -10.61 7.20 17.01
CA TYR A 119 -11.69 7.86 16.26
C TYR A 119 -12.93 6.97 16.24
N HIS A 120 -14.08 7.55 16.56
CA HIS A 120 -15.37 6.89 16.50
C HIS A 120 -16.35 7.77 15.72
N GLU A 121 -17.01 7.24 14.70
CA GLU A 121 -17.87 8.02 13.79
C GLU A 121 -18.91 8.88 14.51
N LYS A 122 -19.58 8.31 15.51
CA LYS A 122 -20.62 9.00 16.29
C LYS A 122 -20.07 9.93 17.37
N TYR A 123 -18.97 9.56 18.02
CA TYR A 123 -18.47 10.23 19.24
C TYR A 123 -17.23 11.09 18.97
N GLY A 124 -16.70 11.10 17.74
CA GLY A 124 -15.58 11.92 17.31
C GLY A 124 -14.22 11.39 17.74
N LEU A 125 -13.26 12.29 17.82
CA LEU A 125 -11.86 11.98 18.09
C LEU A 125 -11.56 12.07 19.58
N TRP A 126 -10.87 11.04 20.07
CA TRP A 126 -10.40 10.91 21.43
C TRP A 126 -8.90 10.67 21.44
N ALA A 127 -8.24 11.14 22.49
CA ALA A 127 -6.84 10.84 22.77
C ALA A 127 -6.70 10.30 24.20
N TYR A 128 -5.69 9.49 24.42
CA TYR A 128 -5.39 8.98 25.74
C TYR A 128 -3.89 8.74 25.91
N ASP A 129 -3.41 8.84 27.12
CA ASP A 129 -2.04 8.50 27.44
C ASP A 129 -1.94 7.30 28.39
N HIS A 130 -0.75 6.73 28.48
CA HIS A 130 -0.50 5.55 29.30
C HIS A 130 -0.70 5.80 30.82
N THR A 131 -0.73 7.07 31.27
CA THR A 131 -0.98 7.41 32.68
C THR A 131 -2.46 7.45 33.03
N GLY A 132 -3.34 7.19 32.06
CA GLY A 132 -4.77 7.11 32.26
C GLY A 132 -5.52 8.42 32.13
N ARG A 133 -4.94 9.43 31.51
CA ARG A 133 -5.65 10.63 31.11
C ARG A 133 -6.30 10.40 29.75
N ILE A 134 -7.58 10.77 29.62
CA ILE A 134 -8.38 10.61 28.41
C ILE A 134 -8.94 11.98 28.04
N TYR A 135 -8.75 12.35 26.78
CA TYR A 135 -9.08 13.65 26.23
C TYR A 135 -10.07 13.47 25.08
N ARG A 136 -10.92 14.45 24.88
CA ARG A 136 -11.81 14.54 23.74
C ARG A 136 -11.48 15.79 22.92
N TYR A 137 -11.40 15.63 21.61
CA TYR A 137 -11.25 16.77 20.70
C TYR A 137 -12.56 17.53 20.58
N ARG A 138 -12.48 18.86 20.72
CA ARG A 138 -13.58 19.81 20.57
C ARG A 138 -13.39 20.60 19.28
N PRO A 139 -14.21 20.35 18.24
CA PRO A 139 -14.07 21.07 16.96
C PRO A 139 -14.35 22.57 17.05
N ASP A 140 -15.23 22.96 17.96
CA ASP A 140 -15.63 24.37 18.20
C ASP A 140 -14.51 25.24 18.77
N THR A 141 -13.67 24.68 19.62
CA THR A 141 -12.49 25.36 20.20
C THR A 141 -11.18 24.93 19.54
N ASP A 142 -11.24 23.97 18.61
CA ASP A 142 -10.07 23.34 17.96
C ASP A 142 -8.99 22.94 18.95
N SER A 143 -9.39 22.24 20.04
CA SER A 143 -8.52 21.84 21.15
C SER A 143 -8.90 20.47 21.72
N PHE A 144 -8.00 19.89 22.51
CA PHE A 144 -8.26 18.68 23.30
C PHE A 144 -8.55 19.05 24.75
N GLU A 145 -9.71 18.64 25.26
CA GLU A 145 -10.10 18.82 26.66
C GLU A 145 -10.03 17.50 27.41
N GLN A 146 -9.52 17.51 28.64
CA GLN A 146 -9.49 16.32 29.48
C GLN A 146 -10.92 15.95 29.90
N GLU A 147 -11.37 14.77 29.49
CA GLU A 147 -12.71 14.25 29.80
C GLU A 147 -12.69 13.35 31.05
N LEU A 148 -11.59 12.60 31.26
CA LEU A 148 -11.47 11.65 32.36
C LEU A 148 -10.00 11.49 32.77
N TYR A 149 -9.79 11.36 34.08
CA TYR A 149 -8.51 10.90 34.64
C TYR A 149 -8.75 9.67 35.54
N LEU A 150 -8.21 8.53 35.14
CA LEU A 150 -8.42 7.26 35.83
C LEU A 150 -7.81 7.23 37.23
N GLY A 151 -6.80 8.08 37.52
CA GLY A 151 -6.19 8.22 38.86
C GLY A 151 -7.15 8.67 39.96
N GLU A 152 -8.26 9.31 39.60
CA GLU A 152 -9.32 9.69 40.55
C GLU A 152 -10.18 8.49 40.98
N SER A 153 -10.31 7.48 40.10
CA SER A 153 -11.19 6.31 40.32
C SER A 153 -10.43 5.04 40.67
N ILE A 154 -9.17 4.90 40.20
CA ILE A 154 -8.36 3.68 40.34
C ILE A 154 -7.16 3.97 41.17
N LYS A 155 -7.01 3.24 42.30
CA LYS A 155 -5.87 3.41 43.20
C LYS A 155 -4.61 2.69 42.69
N GLY A 156 -3.46 3.33 42.91
CA GLY A 156 -2.13 2.82 42.60
C GLY A 156 -1.71 3.09 41.16
N GLU A 157 -0.61 2.45 40.72
CA GLU A 157 -0.05 2.66 39.39
C GLU A 157 -1.04 2.33 38.28
N ILE A 158 -1.17 3.22 37.33
CA ILE A 158 -2.03 3.06 36.14
C ILE A 158 -1.14 2.99 34.91
N ILE A 159 -1.33 1.91 34.12
CA ILE A 159 -0.77 1.81 32.78
C ILE A 159 -1.94 1.47 31.85
N LEU A 160 -2.46 2.49 31.15
CA LEU A 160 -3.51 2.35 30.15
C LEU A 160 -2.88 2.01 28.79
N ASN A 161 -3.06 0.78 28.35
CA ASN A 161 -2.50 0.28 27.10
C ASN A 161 -3.43 0.53 25.90
N LYS A 162 -4.73 0.38 26.09
CA LYS A 162 -5.73 0.50 25.02
C LYS A 162 -7.04 1.07 25.51
N LEU A 163 -7.61 1.95 24.71
CA LEU A 163 -8.97 2.45 24.80
C LEU A 163 -9.77 1.95 23.59
N CYS A 164 -10.97 1.42 23.82
CA CYS A 164 -11.95 1.08 22.81
C CYS A 164 -13.31 1.65 23.20
N MET A 165 -14.15 1.96 22.22
CA MET A 165 -15.50 2.45 22.46
C MET A 165 -16.51 1.55 21.75
N ASP A 166 -17.56 1.14 22.46
CA ASP A 166 -18.64 0.38 21.87
C ASP A 166 -19.68 1.30 21.19
N PRO A 167 -20.61 0.75 20.39
CA PRO A 167 -21.65 1.54 19.71
C PRO A 167 -22.55 2.39 20.65
N ASN A 168 -22.62 2.04 21.93
CA ASN A 168 -23.41 2.76 22.94
C ASN A 168 -22.63 3.89 23.61
N GLY A 169 -21.32 4.05 23.28
CA GLY A 169 -20.44 5.07 23.85
C GLY A 169 -19.78 4.65 25.16
N THR A 170 -19.85 3.38 25.53
CA THR A 170 -19.10 2.85 26.67
C THR A 170 -17.62 2.76 26.32
N LEU A 171 -16.77 3.35 27.16
CA LEU A 171 -15.33 3.22 27.06
C LEU A 171 -14.87 1.92 27.73
N TRP A 172 -14.16 1.11 26.98
CA TRP A 172 -13.50 -0.10 27.46
C TRP A 172 -12.02 0.17 27.59
N LEU A 173 -11.47 -0.04 28.80
CA LEU A 173 -10.16 0.42 29.22
C LEU A 173 -9.27 -0.79 29.52
N GLY A 174 -8.29 -1.04 28.69
CA GLY A 174 -7.28 -2.09 28.87
C GLY A 174 -6.09 -1.61 29.65
N LEU A 175 -5.99 -2.03 30.91
CA LEU A 175 -4.91 -1.67 31.81
C LEU A 175 -3.97 -2.85 32.10
N SER A 176 -2.82 -2.55 32.63
CA SER A 176 -1.88 -3.57 33.16
C SER A 176 -2.48 -4.41 34.30
N LYS A 177 -3.51 -3.90 35.00
CA LYS A 177 -4.18 -4.55 36.11
C LYS A 177 -5.53 -5.18 35.79
N GLY A 178 -6.00 -5.06 34.56
CA GLY A 178 -7.29 -5.64 34.16
C GLY A 178 -8.03 -4.86 33.11
N LEU A 179 -9.25 -5.33 32.83
CA LEU A 179 -10.20 -4.66 31.97
C LEU A 179 -11.19 -3.87 32.82
N TYR A 180 -11.41 -2.62 32.44
CA TYR A 180 -12.36 -1.71 33.05
C TYR A 180 -13.34 -1.18 32.01
N LYS A 181 -14.51 -0.73 32.47
CA LYS A 181 -15.48 -0.01 31.64
C LYS A 181 -15.88 1.31 32.28
N LYS A 182 -16.27 2.27 31.44
CA LYS A 182 -16.91 3.53 31.80
C LYS A 182 -18.05 3.79 30.83
N ALA A 183 -19.27 3.47 31.23
CA ALA A 183 -20.46 3.87 30.49
C ALA A 183 -20.73 5.38 30.68
N PRO A 184 -21.47 6.06 29.78
CA PRO A 184 -21.62 7.51 29.79
C PRO A 184 -21.99 8.10 31.17
N ASP A 185 -22.95 7.52 31.87
CA ASP A 185 -23.47 8.05 33.13
C ASP A 185 -23.07 7.20 34.36
N GLU A 186 -22.13 6.26 34.20
CA GLU A 186 -21.67 5.36 35.28
C GLU A 186 -20.25 5.71 35.72
N ALA A 187 -19.93 5.30 36.94
CA ALA A 187 -18.52 5.34 37.43
C ALA A 187 -17.66 4.28 36.71
N VAL A 188 -16.35 4.47 36.73
CA VAL A 188 -15.39 3.47 36.26
C VAL A 188 -15.51 2.19 37.09
N SER A 189 -15.72 1.06 36.44
CA SER A 189 -15.85 -0.25 37.09
C SER A 189 -14.91 -1.29 36.49
N GLN A 190 -14.37 -2.16 37.35
CA GLN A 190 -13.49 -3.25 36.93
C GLN A 190 -14.32 -4.46 36.51
N ILE A 191 -14.05 -4.96 35.31
CA ILE A 191 -14.74 -6.12 34.73
C ILE A 191 -13.90 -7.39 34.89
N ILE A 192 -12.61 -7.32 34.57
CA ILE A 192 -11.67 -8.44 34.69
C ILE A 192 -10.47 -7.97 35.51
N PRO A 193 -10.22 -8.53 36.69
CA PRO A 193 -9.05 -8.22 37.49
C PRO A 193 -7.83 -9.04 37.06
N ASN A 194 -6.65 -8.55 37.44
CA ASN A 194 -5.39 -9.30 37.42
C ASN A 194 -5.00 -9.89 36.05
N LYS A 195 -5.35 -9.19 34.97
CA LYS A 195 -4.91 -9.51 33.60
C LYS A 195 -4.22 -8.30 33.00
N TYR A 196 -3.07 -8.51 32.41
CA TYR A 196 -2.39 -7.47 31.63
C TYR A 196 -3.03 -7.39 30.23
N ILE A 197 -3.77 -6.32 29.97
CA ILE A 197 -4.49 -6.11 28.72
C ILE A 197 -3.61 -5.27 27.80
N ASN A 198 -3.29 -5.79 26.61
CA ASN A 198 -2.47 -5.10 25.61
C ASN A 198 -3.30 -4.43 24.53
N ASP A 199 -4.37 -5.11 24.06
CA ASP A 199 -5.21 -4.61 22.98
C ASP A 199 -6.68 -4.99 23.21
N ILE A 200 -7.59 -4.18 22.67
CA ILE A 200 -9.04 -4.39 22.74
C ILE A 200 -9.63 -3.99 21.38
N ILE A 201 -10.50 -4.81 20.84
CA ILE A 201 -11.35 -4.45 19.71
C ILE A 201 -12.79 -4.78 20.02
N CYS A 202 -13.69 -3.88 19.58
CA CYS A 202 -15.13 -4.02 19.75
C CYS A 202 -15.77 -4.25 18.38
N VAL A 203 -16.57 -5.31 18.25
CA VAL A 203 -17.28 -5.68 17.02
C VAL A 203 -18.73 -5.99 17.38
N GLY A 204 -19.64 -5.03 17.20
CA GLY A 204 -21.02 -5.13 17.68
C GLY A 204 -21.06 -5.30 19.19
N ASP A 205 -21.70 -6.38 19.68
CA ASP A 205 -21.73 -6.75 21.11
C ASP A 205 -20.49 -7.55 21.57
N SER A 206 -19.57 -7.88 20.66
CA SER A 206 -18.40 -8.71 20.95
C SER A 206 -17.20 -7.84 21.26
N LEU A 207 -16.60 -8.05 22.42
CA LEU A 207 -15.33 -7.45 22.82
C LEU A 207 -14.25 -8.54 22.83
N PHE A 208 -13.24 -8.39 21.98
CA PHE A 208 -12.06 -9.24 21.98
C PHE A 208 -10.94 -8.52 22.69
N THR A 209 -10.34 -9.18 23.66
CA THR A 209 -9.32 -8.60 24.53
C THR A 209 -8.04 -9.40 24.46
N GLY A 210 -7.00 -8.80 23.92
CA GLY A 210 -5.65 -9.37 23.84
C GLY A 210 -4.91 -9.15 25.14
N THR A 211 -4.44 -10.23 25.74
CA THR A 211 -3.72 -10.22 27.02
C THR A 211 -2.27 -10.71 26.86
N SER A 212 -1.49 -10.58 27.92
CA SER A 212 -0.14 -11.21 27.98
C SER A 212 -0.18 -12.75 27.90
N ASN A 213 -1.34 -13.38 28.03
CA ASN A 213 -1.50 -14.85 27.99
C ASN A 213 -2.62 -15.34 27.09
N GLY A 214 -2.98 -14.61 26.04
CA GLY A 214 -3.97 -15.07 25.06
C GLY A 214 -5.11 -14.08 24.84
N VAL A 215 -6.23 -14.57 24.31
CA VAL A 215 -7.40 -13.77 23.93
C VAL A 215 -8.62 -14.17 24.75
N LEU A 216 -9.32 -13.15 25.25
CA LEU A 216 -10.62 -13.31 25.91
C LEU A 216 -11.71 -12.71 25.00
N TYR A 217 -12.87 -13.35 25.03
CA TYR A 217 -14.14 -12.83 24.52
C TYR A 217 -15.00 -12.36 25.70
N ILE A 218 -15.62 -11.20 25.57
CA ILE A 218 -16.56 -10.64 26.53
C ILE A 218 -17.78 -10.09 25.76
N SER A 219 -19.00 -10.33 26.24
CA SER A 219 -20.17 -9.64 25.72
C SER A 219 -20.25 -8.23 26.30
N CYS A 220 -20.38 -7.21 25.45
CA CYS A 220 -20.52 -5.82 25.91
C CYS A 220 -21.82 -5.61 26.70
N SER A 221 -22.91 -6.24 26.28
CA SER A 221 -24.24 -6.18 26.96
C SER A 221 -24.31 -7.00 28.26
N ASN A 222 -23.53 -8.08 28.34
CA ASN A 222 -23.42 -8.92 29.53
C ASN A 222 -21.95 -9.25 29.87
N PRO A 223 -21.22 -8.35 30.50
CA PRO A 223 -19.78 -8.54 30.76
C PRO A 223 -19.44 -9.71 31.71
N GLN A 224 -20.42 -10.27 32.39
CA GLN A 224 -20.29 -11.51 33.17
C GLN A 224 -20.02 -12.72 32.25
N TYR A 225 -20.48 -12.66 31.00
CA TYR A 225 -20.22 -13.69 30.01
C TYR A 225 -18.85 -13.46 29.40
N THR A 226 -17.85 -14.15 29.95
CA THR A 226 -16.44 -14.10 29.51
C THR A 226 -15.98 -15.52 29.14
N LYS A 227 -15.34 -15.65 27.99
CA LYS A 227 -14.78 -16.92 27.46
C LYS A 227 -13.31 -16.74 27.09
N VAL A 228 -12.48 -17.70 27.50
CA VAL A 228 -11.09 -17.80 26.99
C VAL A 228 -11.13 -18.42 25.60
N LEU A 229 -10.62 -17.70 24.60
CA LEU A 229 -10.55 -18.17 23.21
C LEU A 229 -9.24 -18.87 22.89
N THR A 230 -8.12 -18.35 23.42
CA THR A 230 -6.80 -18.96 23.28
C THR A 230 -5.91 -18.56 24.44
N GLU A 231 -4.88 -19.37 24.72
CA GLU A 231 -3.91 -19.14 25.79
C GLU A 231 -2.46 -19.24 25.27
N ASN A 232 -1.51 -18.97 26.15
CA ASN A 232 -0.07 -19.11 25.91
C ASN A 232 0.48 -18.26 24.75
N LYS A 233 -0.13 -17.08 24.55
CA LYS A 233 0.29 -16.11 23.54
C LYS A 233 0.33 -14.72 24.14
N ASN A 234 1.48 -14.07 24.12
CA ASN A 234 1.60 -12.66 24.50
C ASN A 234 1.09 -11.79 23.34
N VAL A 235 -0.21 -11.50 23.37
CA VAL A 235 -0.89 -10.74 22.32
C VAL A 235 -0.50 -9.28 22.38
N GLN A 236 -0.14 -8.69 21.27
CA GLN A 236 0.23 -7.27 21.15
C GLN A 236 -0.82 -6.45 20.40
N THR A 237 -1.43 -7.05 19.39
CA THR A 237 -2.45 -6.39 18.58
C THR A 237 -3.47 -7.40 18.07
N LEU A 238 -4.69 -6.94 17.89
CA LEU A 238 -5.82 -7.68 17.35
C LEU A 238 -6.40 -6.95 16.14
N PHE A 239 -6.85 -7.72 15.17
CA PHE A 239 -7.63 -7.21 14.05
C PHE A 239 -8.75 -8.21 13.73
N TYR A 240 -9.99 -7.72 13.59
CA TYR A 240 -11.13 -8.56 13.21
C TYR A 240 -11.49 -8.34 11.75
N ASP A 241 -11.33 -9.39 10.96
CA ASP A 241 -11.77 -9.43 9.58
C ASP A 241 -13.26 -9.79 9.53
N SER A 242 -14.10 -8.79 9.27
CA SER A 242 -15.56 -8.95 9.26
C SER A 242 -16.05 -9.76 8.06
N ALA A 243 -15.33 -9.73 6.93
CA ALA A 243 -15.69 -10.47 5.71
C ALA A 243 -15.53 -11.98 5.92
N HIS A 244 -14.41 -12.40 6.49
CA HIS A 244 -14.11 -13.80 6.75
C HIS A 244 -14.47 -14.25 8.18
N LYS A 245 -14.95 -13.33 9.03
CA LYS A 245 -15.28 -13.58 10.46
C LYS A 245 -14.12 -14.17 11.24
N GLN A 246 -12.90 -13.74 10.93
CA GLN A 246 -11.67 -14.21 11.57
C GLN A 246 -11.03 -13.12 12.42
N LEU A 247 -10.54 -13.52 13.58
CA LEU A 247 -9.71 -12.68 14.44
C LEU A 247 -8.22 -12.95 14.14
N TRP A 248 -7.51 -11.92 13.74
CA TRP A 248 -6.07 -11.95 13.54
C TRP A 248 -5.35 -11.48 14.80
N ILE A 249 -4.32 -12.20 15.19
CA ILE A 249 -3.64 -12.06 16.47
C ILE A 249 -2.15 -11.87 16.22
N GLY A 250 -1.66 -10.65 16.42
CA GLY A 250 -0.23 -10.33 16.42
C GLY A 250 0.36 -10.49 17.82
N THR A 251 1.45 -11.22 17.92
CA THR A 251 2.08 -11.53 19.22
C THR A 251 3.43 -10.84 19.40
N PHE A 252 3.96 -10.88 20.63
CA PHE A 252 5.27 -10.31 20.95
C PHE A 252 6.43 -11.11 20.34
N ASN A 253 6.36 -12.45 20.38
CA ASN A 253 7.44 -13.32 19.94
C ASN A 253 6.97 -14.68 19.38
N ASN A 254 5.65 -14.87 19.22
CA ASN A 254 5.06 -16.13 18.77
C ASN A 254 4.48 -16.03 17.35
N GLY A 255 4.76 -14.94 16.61
CA GLY A 255 4.29 -14.75 15.24
C GLY A 255 2.86 -14.29 15.11
N LEU A 256 2.29 -14.55 13.94
CA LEU A 256 0.94 -14.17 13.54
C LEU A 256 0.02 -15.38 13.57
N TRP A 257 -1.20 -15.21 14.11
CA TRP A 257 -2.18 -16.25 14.26
C TRP A 257 -3.55 -15.79 13.77
N THR A 258 -4.37 -16.73 13.35
CA THR A 258 -5.81 -16.52 13.14
C THR A 258 -6.62 -17.36 14.13
N LEU A 259 -7.80 -16.87 14.45
CA LEU A 259 -8.77 -17.53 15.31
C LEU A 259 -10.17 -17.32 14.72
N ASP A 260 -10.92 -18.40 14.53
CA ASP A 260 -12.36 -18.32 14.30
C ASP A 260 -13.08 -18.26 15.68
N PRO A 261 -13.70 -17.12 16.03
CA PRO A 261 -14.33 -16.97 17.35
C PRO A 261 -15.53 -17.90 17.56
N THR A 262 -16.13 -18.41 16.47
CA THR A 262 -17.31 -19.27 16.50
C THR A 262 -16.93 -20.72 16.78
N THR A 263 -15.96 -21.24 16.02
CA THR A 263 -15.52 -22.63 16.14
C THR A 263 -14.42 -22.81 17.18
N GLY A 264 -13.67 -21.74 17.48
CA GLY A 264 -12.49 -21.79 18.34
C GLY A 264 -11.24 -22.36 17.65
N ILE A 265 -11.29 -22.55 16.33
CA ILE A 265 -10.14 -23.04 15.57
C ILE A 265 -9.07 -21.94 15.51
N VAL A 266 -7.84 -22.30 15.91
CA VAL A 266 -6.68 -21.43 15.92
C VAL A 266 -5.67 -21.94 14.92
N GLU A 267 -5.21 -21.09 14.01
CA GLU A 267 -4.22 -21.41 12.99
C GLU A 267 -2.99 -20.50 13.13
N HIS A 268 -1.81 -21.08 13.07
CA HIS A 268 -0.56 -20.33 13.00
C HIS A 268 -0.23 -20.00 11.55
N ILE A 269 -0.03 -18.73 11.23
CA ILE A 269 0.42 -18.32 9.90
C ILE A 269 1.91 -18.64 9.80
N GLU A 270 2.19 -19.72 9.08
CA GLU A 270 3.50 -20.36 9.07
C GLU A 270 4.64 -19.45 8.58
N LYS A 271 5.79 -19.76 9.15
CA LYS A 271 7.11 -19.20 8.91
C LYS A 271 7.66 -19.53 7.51
N GLN A 272 7.05 -19.05 6.45
CA GLN A 272 7.82 -19.01 5.19
C GLN A 272 8.93 -17.95 5.25
N ASN A 273 8.83 -17.01 6.21
CA ASN A 273 9.86 -16.00 6.46
C ASN A 273 10.03 -15.80 7.97
N SER A 274 11.27 -15.77 8.44
CA SER A 274 11.67 -15.50 9.85
C SER A 274 11.25 -14.10 10.37
N CYS A 275 10.58 -13.29 9.57
CA CYS A 275 10.19 -11.91 9.89
C CYS A 275 9.23 -11.79 11.09
N PHE A 276 8.39 -12.80 11.36
CA PHE A 276 7.43 -12.77 12.48
C PHE A 276 8.03 -13.18 13.85
N SER A 277 9.35 -13.24 13.97
CA SER A 277 10.03 -13.45 15.26
C SER A 277 10.05 -12.20 16.14
N SER A 278 9.91 -11.02 15.53
CA SER A 278 9.83 -9.72 16.21
C SER A 278 8.39 -9.36 16.57
N PRO A 279 8.17 -8.42 17.53
CA PRO A 279 6.83 -8.03 17.93
C PRO A 279 5.99 -7.48 16.78
N ILE A 280 4.81 -8.05 16.58
CA ILE A 280 3.81 -7.52 15.65
C ILE A 280 3.02 -6.43 16.37
N ARG A 281 3.15 -5.18 15.92
CA ARG A 281 2.57 -3.99 16.57
C ARG A 281 1.29 -3.50 15.94
N ALA A 282 1.09 -3.76 14.65
CA ALA A 282 -0.08 -3.31 13.91
C ALA A 282 -0.55 -4.35 12.91
N ILE A 283 -1.86 -4.48 12.78
CA ILE A 283 -2.54 -5.27 11.74
C ILE A 283 -3.69 -4.41 11.24
N THR A 284 -3.77 -4.19 9.93
CA THR A 284 -4.88 -3.48 9.28
C THR A 284 -5.19 -4.07 7.91
N ALA A 285 -6.45 -3.96 7.46
CA ALA A 285 -6.79 -4.33 6.10
C ALA A 285 -6.28 -3.26 5.11
N TYR A 286 -5.69 -3.68 4.01
CA TYR A 286 -5.49 -2.83 2.86
C TYR A 286 -6.71 -2.89 1.92
N ASP A 287 -7.15 -4.09 1.60
CA ASP A 287 -8.35 -4.39 0.83
C ASP A 287 -9.00 -5.71 1.33
N ASP A 288 -9.98 -6.23 0.59
CA ASP A 288 -10.71 -7.45 0.96
C ASP A 288 -9.86 -8.73 0.88
N HIS A 289 -8.62 -8.65 0.37
CA HIS A 289 -7.74 -9.80 0.16
C HIS A 289 -6.38 -9.66 0.86
N THR A 290 -6.03 -8.46 1.34
CA THR A 290 -4.68 -8.16 1.81
C THR A 290 -4.68 -7.46 3.16
N LEU A 291 -3.91 -8.00 4.11
CA LEU A 291 -3.56 -7.31 5.36
C LEU A 291 -2.17 -6.68 5.27
N LEU A 292 -2.02 -5.57 5.95
CA LEU A 292 -0.74 -4.93 6.25
C LEU A 292 -0.34 -5.25 7.69
N ILE A 293 0.88 -5.72 7.89
CA ILE A 293 1.42 -6.13 9.17
C ILE A 293 2.63 -5.27 9.51
N GLY A 294 2.53 -4.45 10.55
CA GLY A 294 3.63 -3.64 11.07
C GLY A 294 4.44 -4.40 12.12
N ILE A 295 5.74 -4.54 11.89
CA ILE A 295 6.65 -5.33 12.72
C ILE A 295 7.71 -4.41 13.34
N ASP A 296 7.94 -4.56 14.63
CA ASP A 296 8.97 -3.82 15.36
C ASP A 296 10.37 -4.32 14.98
N GLY A 297 11.09 -3.51 14.20
CA GLY A 297 12.37 -3.88 13.61
C GLY A 297 12.29 -4.67 12.28
N GLY A 298 11.08 -4.94 11.76
CA GLY A 298 10.86 -5.73 10.54
C GLY A 298 10.21 -4.98 9.37
N GLY A 299 9.86 -3.70 9.55
CA GLY A 299 9.16 -2.94 8.52
C GLY A 299 7.68 -3.32 8.39
N VAL A 300 7.12 -3.22 7.19
CA VAL A 300 5.74 -3.59 6.86
C VAL A 300 5.73 -4.77 5.92
N HIS A 301 4.90 -5.75 6.23
CA HIS A 301 4.63 -6.93 5.40
C HIS A 301 3.19 -6.94 4.93
N THR A 302 2.94 -7.55 3.79
CA THR A 302 1.60 -7.91 3.33
C THR A 302 1.31 -9.37 3.69
N VAL A 303 0.05 -9.68 3.98
CA VAL A 303 -0.44 -11.06 4.11
C VAL A 303 -1.68 -11.18 3.23
N ASN A 304 -1.67 -12.13 2.31
CA ASN A 304 -2.83 -12.47 1.51
C ASN A 304 -3.80 -13.32 2.35
N LEU A 305 -5.08 -12.91 2.42
CA LEU A 305 -6.10 -13.54 3.29
C LEU A 305 -6.47 -14.95 2.86
N GLU A 306 -6.40 -15.26 1.56
CA GLU A 306 -6.76 -16.59 1.03
C GLU A 306 -5.59 -17.57 1.15
N THR A 307 -4.41 -17.16 0.64
CA THR A 307 -3.24 -18.06 0.57
C THR A 307 -2.44 -18.10 1.86
N LYS A 308 -2.69 -17.16 2.79
CA LYS A 308 -1.96 -16.96 4.05
C LYS A 308 -0.45 -16.70 3.85
N ARG A 309 -0.03 -16.35 2.64
CA ARG A 309 1.36 -16.01 2.32
C ARG A 309 1.66 -14.57 2.72
N SER A 310 2.88 -14.37 3.23
CA SER A 310 3.37 -13.04 3.58
C SER A 310 4.55 -12.65 2.69
N ASN A 311 4.58 -11.36 2.31
CA ASN A 311 5.70 -10.76 1.58
C ASN A 311 6.15 -9.48 2.27
N LEU A 312 7.44 -9.16 2.16
CA LEU A 312 7.94 -7.86 2.56
C LEU A 312 7.35 -6.79 1.63
N PHE A 313 6.70 -5.79 2.20
CA PHE A 313 6.19 -4.65 1.46
C PHE A 313 7.24 -3.52 1.42
N ILE A 314 7.77 -3.13 2.59
CA ILE A 314 8.76 -2.04 2.70
C ILE A 314 9.52 -2.14 4.02
N ASN A 315 10.83 -1.84 3.99
CA ASN A 315 11.69 -1.70 5.18
C ASN A 315 12.74 -0.59 4.98
N THR A 316 13.75 -0.51 5.85
CA THR A 316 14.86 0.45 5.75
C THR A 316 16.03 -0.02 4.88
N GLU A 317 16.03 -1.27 4.43
CA GLU A 317 17.16 -1.92 3.75
C GLU A 317 16.92 -2.08 2.24
N ASP A 318 15.75 -1.64 1.76
CA ASP A 318 15.43 -1.72 0.34
C ASP A 318 16.33 -0.75 -0.44
N ASN A 319 17.08 -1.28 -1.43
CA ASN A 319 17.92 -0.50 -2.33
C ASN A 319 17.10 0.24 -3.41
N SER A 320 15.78 0.21 -3.33
CA SER A 320 14.88 0.99 -4.18
C SER A 320 14.74 2.42 -3.65
N ASP A 321 14.23 3.33 -4.47
CA ASP A 321 13.87 4.69 -4.06
C ASP A 321 12.74 4.74 -3.00
N ILE A 322 12.24 3.56 -2.61
CA ILE A 322 11.12 3.36 -1.70
C ILE A 322 11.62 2.67 -0.43
N TYR A 323 11.84 3.44 0.64
CA TYR A 323 12.36 2.92 1.90
C TYR A 323 11.70 3.61 3.11
N LEU A 324 11.77 2.99 4.28
CA LEU A 324 11.38 3.59 5.56
C LEU A 324 12.55 4.31 6.22
N GLN A 325 12.28 5.43 6.89
CA GLN A 325 13.30 6.09 7.73
C GLN A 325 13.51 5.40 9.08
N GLY A 326 12.65 4.45 9.45
CA GLY A 326 12.76 3.69 10.70
C GLY A 326 12.01 2.37 10.63
N ASN A 327 12.67 1.26 10.96
CA ASN A 327 12.13 -0.11 10.88
C ASN A 327 11.24 -0.52 12.06
N GLY A 328 11.25 0.24 13.16
CA GLY A 328 10.38 -0.01 14.32
C GLY A 328 8.95 0.47 14.03
N VAL A 329 8.16 -0.30 13.28
CA VAL A 329 6.80 0.08 12.88
C VAL A 329 5.83 -0.17 14.03
N TYR A 330 5.16 0.89 14.49
CA TYR A 330 4.21 0.85 15.61
C TYR A 330 2.76 0.99 15.17
N VAL A 331 2.52 1.62 14.04
CA VAL A 331 1.19 1.78 13.46
C VAL A 331 1.27 1.72 11.93
N VAL A 332 0.31 1.04 11.34
CA VAL A 332 0.04 1.06 9.91
C VAL A 332 -1.45 1.26 9.75
N THR A 333 -1.83 2.21 8.88
CA THR A 333 -3.23 2.44 8.52
C THR A 333 -3.34 2.83 7.05
N ARG A 334 -4.50 2.62 6.46
CA ARG A 334 -4.83 3.05 5.10
C ARG A 334 -5.79 4.22 5.18
N ASP A 335 -5.56 5.28 4.38
CA ASP A 335 -6.52 6.37 4.24
C ASP A 335 -7.59 6.05 3.18
N HIS A 336 -8.59 6.94 3.06
CA HIS A 336 -9.68 6.81 2.10
C HIS A 336 -9.22 6.82 0.62
N GLN A 337 -8.04 7.37 0.33
CA GLN A 337 -7.46 7.42 -1.03
C GLN A 337 -6.67 6.15 -1.38
N GLY A 338 -6.44 5.27 -0.42
CA GLY A 338 -5.65 4.06 -0.58
C GLY A 338 -4.17 4.22 -0.27
N ASN A 339 -3.75 5.38 0.25
CA ASN A 339 -2.38 5.56 0.71
C ASN A 339 -2.16 4.82 2.03
N ILE A 340 -0.93 4.30 2.22
CA ILE A 340 -0.56 3.58 3.42
C ILE A 340 0.27 4.50 4.31
N TRP A 341 -0.22 4.77 5.50
CA TRP A 341 0.43 5.57 6.52
C TRP A 341 1.15 4.68 7.52
N ILE A 342 2.45 4.89 7.68
CA ILE A 342 3.33 4.06 8.48
C ILE A 342 3.99 4.94 9.53
N GLY A 343 3.64 4.74 10.79
CA GLY A 343 4.25 5.43 11.92
C GLY A 343 5.32 4.57 12.57
N SER A 344 6.52 5.11 12.72
CA SER A 344 7.65 4.42 13.31
C SER A 344 8.09 5.02 14.65
N TYR A 345 8.88 4.24 15.40
CA TYR A 345 9.43 4.67 16.69
C TYR A 345 10.55 5.70 16.55
N THR A 346 11.23 5.77 15.41
CA THR A 346 12.41 6.63 15.21
C THR A 346 12.38 7.47 13.94
N GLY A 347 11.59 7.10 12.94
CA GLY A 347 11.60 7.69 11.59
C GLY A 347 10.38 8.56 11.25
N GLY A 348 9.57 8.97 12.24
CA GLY A 348 8.37 9.77 11.96
C GLY A 348 7.31 8.98 11.22
N VAL A 349 6.67 9.61 10.25
CA VAL A 349 5.64 9.01 9.40
C VAL A 349 6.17 8.87 7.97
N SER A 350 6.03 7.68 7.41
CA SER A 350 6.21 7.43 5.98
C SER A 350 4.83 7.20 5.35
N VAL A 351 4.54 7.87 4.26
CA VAL A 351 3.28 7.72 3.52
C VAL A 351 3.59 7.09 2.17
N ALA A 352 3.16 5.85 1.97
CA ALA A 352 3.19 5.22 0.66
C ALA A 352 1.95 5.68 -0.11
N ILE A 353 2.17 6.57 -1.08
CA ILE A 353 1.14 7.19 -1.90
C ILE A 353 0.83 6.28 -3.08
N TYR A 354 -0.42 5.80 -3.16
CA TYR A 354 -0.84 4.92 -4.23
C TYR A 354 -0.82 5.62 -5.59
N LEU A 355 -0.10 5.03 -6.53
CA LEU A 355 -0.01 5.53 -7.91
C LEU A 355 -1.06 4.80 -8.76
N LYS A 356 -2.16 5.48 -9.04
CA LYS A 356 -3.20 4.96 -9.95
C LYS A 356 -2.62 4.64 -11.34
N TYR A 357 -1.64 5.42 -11.75
CA TYR A 357 -0.85 5.20 -12.95
C TYR A 357 0.62 5.25 -12.54
N PRO A 358 1.32 4.11 -12.51
CA PRO A 358 2.74 4.10 -12.16
C PRO A 358 3.49 4.96 -13.17
N THR A 359 4.22 5.95 -12.67
CA THR A 359 5.08 6.81 -13.46
C THR A 359 6.52 6.37 -13.28
N THR A 360 7.25 6.28 -14.38
CA THR A 360 8.71 6.08 -14.35
C THR A 360 9.37 7.43 -14.58
N ILE A 361 10.28 7.82 -13.69
CA ILE A 361 11.12 9.01 -13.89
C ILE A 361 12.33 8.58 -14.70
N LEU A 362 12.52 9.23 -15.83
CA LEU A 362 13.71 9.07 -16.67
C LEU A 362 14.57 10.32 -16.51
N ASN A 363 15.79 10.14 -16.03
CA ASN A 363 16.74 11.24 -15.77
C ASN A 363 18.13 10.89 -16.30
N HIS A 364 19.00 11.89 -16.38
CA HIS A 364 20.42 11.70 -16.66
C HIS A 364 21.15 11.19 -15.42
N GLU A 365 21.84 10.07 -15.55
CA GLU A 365 22.70 9.53 -14.50
C GLU A 365 24.16 9.63 -14.92
N ARG A 366 24.95 10.41 -14.22
CA ARG A 366 26.36 10.64 -14.55
C ARG A 366 27.15 9.33 -14.59
N GLY A 367 27.71 9.04 -15.77
CA GLY A 367 28.53 7.84 -16.01
C GLY A 367 27.71 6.57 -16.32
N ASN A 368 26.39 6.66 -16.37
CA ASN A 368 25.51 5.58 -16.80
C ASN A 368 25.03 5.81 -18.24
N PRO A 369 25.55 5.06 -19.25
CA PRO A 369 25.08 5.18 -20.62
C PRO A 369 23.68 4.62 -20.88
N GLN A 370 23.09 3.97 -19.87
CA GLN A 370 21.71 3.44 -19.90
C GLN A 370 20.74 4.38 -19.17
N SER A 371 20.92 5.70 -19.33
CA SER A 371 20.04 6.76 -18.83
C SER A 371 19.90 7.86 -19.90
N LEU A 372 19.11 8.91 -19.68
CA LEU A 372 19.04 10.06 -20.57
C LEU A 372 20.42 10.71 -20.78
N ALA A 373 20.69 11.25 -21.97
CA ALA A 373 21.91 11.99 -22.22
C ALA A 373 21.94 13.33 -21.47
N ASN A 374 20.78 13.97 -21.31
CA ASN A 374 20.62 15.23 -20.60
C ASN A 374 19.20 15.34 -20.02
N ASP A 375 19.03 16.01 -18.87
CA ASP A 375 17.74 16.18 -18.21
C ASP A 375 16.83 17.24 -18.87
N ASN A 376 17.40 18.13 -19.70
CA ASN A 376 16.62 19.06 -20.51
C ASN A 376 16.08 18.31 -21.74
N VAL A 377 14.83 17.86 -21.65
CA VAL A 377 14.11 17.22 -22.75
C VAL A 377 13.26 18.28 -23.44
N ASN A 378 13.57 18.55 -24.71
CA ASN A 378 12.91 19.59 -25.50
C ASN A 378 11.70 19.05 -26.28
N ASP A 379 11.78 17.78 -26.73
CA ASP A 379 10.71 17.13 -27.50
C ASP A 379 10.76 15.61 -27.35
N ILE A 380 9.62 14.92 -27.57
CA ILE A 380 9.49 13.47 -27.48
C ILE A 380 8.67 12.96 -28.67
N GLU A 381 9.19 11.94 -29.36
CA GLU A 381 8.50 11.31 -30.48
C GLU A 381 8.58 9.78 -30.39
N GLU A 382 7.49 9.08 -30.70
CA GLU A 382 7.48 7.62 -30.83
C GLU A 382 7.65 7.21 -32.29
N ASN A 383 8.70 6.42 -32.57
CA ASN A 383 8.88 5.89 -33.91
C ASN A 383 7.93 4.70 -34.22
N THR A 384 7.97 4.21 -35.44
CA THR A 384 7.12 3.07 -35.87
C THR A 384 7.50 1.72 -35.24
N ASN A 385 8.66 1.61 -34.60
CA ASN A 385 9.09 0.40 -33.89
C ASN A 385 8.71 0.41 -32.40
N GLY A 386 8.09 1.50 -31.93
CA GLY A 386 7.79 1.71 -30.51
C GLY A 386 8.98 2.21 -29.69
N ASP A 387 10.08 2.63 -30.33
CA ASP A 387 11.16 3.30 -29.61
C ASP A 387 10.74 4.73 -29.32
N ILE A 388 11.03 5.21 -28.09
CA ILE A 388 10.77 6.59 -27.68
C ILE A 388 12.03 7.40 -27.87
N TRP A 389 11.94 8.49 -28.63
CA TRP A 389 13.03 9.39 -28.95
C TRP A 389 12.87 10.68 -28.13
N PHE A 390 13.93 11.08 -27.47
CA PHE A 390 13.98 12.28 -26.63
C PHE A 390 15.00 13.26 -27.26
N ALA A 391 14.52 14.40 -27.73
CA ALA A 391 15.37 15.53 -28.11
C ALA A 391 15.92 16.19 -26.84
N THR A 392 17.20 16.29 -26.71
CA THR A 392 17.85 16.86 -25.52
C THR A 392 18.90 17.91 -25.88
N ASP A 393 19.39 18.64 -24.86
CA ASP A 393 20.51 19.56 -25.04
C ASP A 393 21.88 18.87 -25.37
N ASP A 394 21.92 17.54 -25.22
CA ASP A 394 23.10 16.72 -25.61
C ASP A 394 22.70 15.63 -26.63
N GLY A 395 22.02 16.03 -27.69
CA GLY A 395 21.63 15.16 -28.79
C GLY A 395 20.27 14.49 -28.58
N ILE A 396 20.16 13.29 -29.13
CA ILE A 396 18.93 12.48 -29.05
C ILE A 396 19.22 11.21 -28.28
N SER A 397 18.36 10.95 -27.26
CA SER A 397 18.33 9.68 -26.55
C SER A 397 17.19 8.84 -27.08
N ILE A 398 17.41 7.56 -27.33
CA ILE A 398 16.44 6.62 -27.87
C ILE A 398 16.28 5.49 -26.83
N LEU A 399 15.07 5.29 -26.31
CA LEU A 399 14.71 4.18 -25.43
C LEU A 399 13.92 3.15 -26.21
N THR A 400 14.46 1.93 -26.31
CA THR A 400 13.75 0.83 -26.97
C THR A 400 12.68 0.22 -26.04
N PRO A 401 11.66 -0.49 -26.57
CA PRO A 401 10.69 -1.23 -25.75
C PRO A 401 11.32 -2.29 -24.81
N SER A 402 12.53 -2.74 -25.12
CA SER A 402 13.31 -3.66 -24.26
C SER A 402 14.08 -2.96 -23.14
N GLY A 403 13.98 -1.62 -23.01
CA GLY A 403 14.66 -0.85 -21.98
C GLY A 403 16.13 -0.50 -22.30
N ILE A 404 16.57 -0.68 -23.55
CA ILE A 404 17.94 -0.35 -23.96
C ILE A 404 18.00 1.08 -24.45
N TRP A 405 18.98 1.85 -23.95
CA TRP A 405 19.25 3.20 -24.38
C TRP A 405 20.31 3.27 -25.51
N LYS A 406 20.09 4.19 -26.42
CA LYS A 406 21.03 4.56 -27.49
C LYS A 406 21.07 6.07 -27.60
N HIS A 407 22.26 6.65 -27.81
CA HIS A 407 22.45 8.10 -27.97
C HIS A 407 23.05 8.41 -29.33
N ILE A 408 22.49 9.42 -29.99
CA ILE A 408 22.93 9.91 -31.31
C ILE A 408 23.01 11.43 -31.29
N LEU A 409 23.64 12.03 -32.28
CA LEU A 409 23.85 13.48 -32.41
C LEU A 409 24.41 14.13 -31.13
N LYS A 410 25.34 13.45 -30.45
CA LYS A 410 25.91 13.95 -29.19
C LYS A 410 26.55 15.34 -29.39
N SER A 411 26.48 16.15 -28.35
CA SER A 411 26.94 17.54 -28.32
C SER A 411 26.20 18.48 -29.28
N THR A 412 25.01 18.09 -29.74
CA THR A 412 24.13 18.91 -30.57
C THR A 412 22.84 19.17 -29.79
N VAL A 413 22.50 20.42 -29.56
CA VAL A 413 21.20 20.77 -28.92
C VAL A 413 20.08 20.45 -29.92
N THR A 414 19.34 19.39 -29.64
CA THR A 414 18.19 19.01 -30.45
C THR A 414 16.93 19.61 -29.82
N VAL A 415 16.16 20.35 -30.61
CA VAL A 415 15.02 21.14 -30.11
C VAL A 415 13.69 20.48 -30.42
N THR A 416 13.54 19.88 -31.60
CA THR A 416 12.25 19.30 -32.02
C THR A 416 12.48 18.03 -32.82
N LEU A 417 11.49 17.13 -32.74
CA LEU A 417 11.41 15.88 -33.51
C LEU A 417 10.07 15.83 -34.26
N CYS A 418 10.08 15.24 -35.44
CA CYS A 418 8.89 15.01 -36.23
C CYS A 418 8.99 13.67 -36.94
N LYS A 419 8.02 12.77 -36.72
CA LYS A 419 7.93 11.51 -37.44
C LYS A 419 7.37 11.72 -38.85
N GLY A 420 8.19 11.43 -39.85
CA GLY A 420 7.78 11.47 -41.24
C GLY A 420 6.95 10.26 -41.68
N LYS A 421 6.25 10.39 -42.80
CA LYS A 421 5.39 9.34 -43.37
C LYS A 421 6.14 8.07 -43.76
N ASP A 422 7.39 8.22 -44.14
CA ASP A 422 8.33 7.14 -44.52
C ASP A 422 8.96 6.45 -43.30
N SER A 423 8.48 6.77 -42.09
CA SER A 423 8.99 6.27 -40.80
C SER A 423 10.41 6.78 -40.44
N ASN A 424 10.93 7.78 -41.15
CA ASN A 424 12.09 8.54 -40.72
C ASN A 424 11.72 9.56 -39.65
N ILE A 425 12.69 9.97 -38.86
CA ILE A 425 12.53 11.06 -37.89
C ILE A 425 13.30 12.29 -38.39
N TRP A 426 12.59 13.40 -38.45
CA TRP A 426 13.19 14.71 -38.68
C TRP A 426 13.57 15.34 -37.34
N ALA A 427 14.79 15.80 -37.19
CA ALA A 427 15.31 16.44 -35.99
C ALA A 427 15.79 17.84 -36.28
N GLY A 428 15.18 18.84 -35.66
CA GLY A 428 15.59 20.24 -35.70
C GLY A 428 16.53 20.57 -34.55
N THR A 429 17.60 21.31 -34.89
CA THR A 429 18.68 21.60 -33.95
C THR A 429 18.87 23.09 -33.74
N TYR A 430 19.50 23.45 -32.65
CA TYR A 430 19.93 24.83 -32.35
C TYR A 430 21.35 25.07 -32.88
N GLY A 431 21.42 25.42 -34.18
CA GLY A 431 22.68 25.81 -34.85
C GLY A 431 23.25 24.82 -35.87
N ASP A 432 22.74 23.59 -35.98
CA ASP A 432 23.20 22.55 -36.88
C ASP A 432 22.22 22.22 -38.03
N GLY A 433 21.10 22.94 -38.13
CA GLY A 433 20.05 22.74 -39.13
C GLY A 433 19.13 21.55 -38.83
N VAL A 434 18.67 20.85 -39.87
CA VAL A 434 17.73 19.74 -39.79
C VAL A 434 18.39 18.43 -40.22
N TYR A 435 18.22 17.40 -39.41
CA TYR A 435 18.66 16.04 -39.73
C TYR A 435 17.45 15.16 -40.06
N GLN A 436 17.57 14.38 -41.13
CA GLN A 436 16.71 13.24 -41.38
C GLN A 436 17.42 11.98 -40.89
N LEU A 437 16.75 11.23 -40.05
CA LEU A 437 17.27 10.04 -39.36
C LEU A 437 16.41 8.83 -39.73
N ASP A 438 17.06 7.75 -40.12
CA ASP A 438 16.30 6.49 -40.30
C ASP A 438 15.89 5.92 -38.94
N LYS A 439 15.03 4.91 -38.96
CA LYS A 439 14.52 4.24 -37.74
C LYS A 439 15.61 3.66 -36.84
N SER A 440 16.82 3.50 -37.31
CA SER A 440 17.98 3.06 -36.50
C SER A 440 18.76 4.23 -35.89
N GLY A 441 18.39 5.49 -36.19
CA GLY A 441 19.06 6.70 -35.77
C GLY A 441 20.28 7.08 -36.62
N LYS A 442 20.42 6.50 -37.82
CA LYS A 442 21.48 6.90 -38.77
C LYS A 442 21.02 8.10 -39.58
N THR A 443 21.87 9.13 -39.67
CA THR A 443 21.61 10.29 -40.52
C THR A 443 21.57 9.89 -41.99
N THR A 444 20.48 10.19 -42.67
CA THR A 444 20.27 9.97 -44.09
C THR A 444 20.46 11.26 -44.90
N THR A 445 20.00 12.39 -44.35
CA THR A 445 20.06 13.71 -44.98
C THR A 445 20.32 14.77 -43.91
N ARG A 446 20.99 15.84 -44.23
CA ARG A 446 21.15 17.04 -43.44
C ARG A 446 20.90 18.28 -44.27
N LEU A 447 19.92 19.10 -43.87
CA LEU A 447 19.61 20.39 -44.48
C LEU A 447 20.26 21.50 -43.67
N THR A 448 20.91 22.48 -44.36
CA THR A 448 21.59 23.57 -43.69
C THR A 448 21.49 24.88 -44.50
N GLU A 449 21.67 26.01 -43.79
CA GLU A 449 21.78 27.33 -44.40
C GLU A 449 22.97 27.40 -45.36
N GLY A 450 24.12 26.83 -44.98
CA GLY A 450 25.36 26.85 -45.79
C GLY A 450 25.26 26.22 -47.18
N LYS A 451 24.25 25.40 -47.42
CA LYS A 451 23.90 24.79 -48.71
C LYS A 451 22.79 25.51 -49.45
N GLY A 452 22.20 26.56 -48.83
CA GLY A 452 21.05 27.27 -49.37
C GLY A 452 19.72 26.49 -49.30
N GLU A 453 19.67 25.43 -48.49
CA GLU A 453 18.49 24.60 -48.29
C GLU A 453 17.56 25.17 -47.17
N LEU A 454 18.16 25.93 -46.24
CA LEU A 454 17.47 26.62 -45.13
C LEU A 454 17.88 28.10 -45.12
N THR A 455 17.02 28.93 -44.51
CA THR A 455 17.32 30.36 -44.23
C THR A 455 18.12 30.55 -42.96
N THR A 456 18.07 29.55 -42.05
CA THR A 456 18.79 29.55 -40.77
C THR A 456 19.03 28.10 -40.30
N ASN A 457 20.08 27.93 -39.49
CA ASN A 457 20.38 26.65 -38.83
C ASN A 457 19.71 26.50 -37.42
N TYR A 458 19.03 27.55 -36.92
CA TYR A 458 18.37 27.55 -35.63
C TYR A 458 16.90 27.15 -35.78
N ILE A 459 16.58 25.87 -35.54
CA ILE A 459 15.30 25.28 -35.85
C ILE A 459 14.51 25.04 -34.55
N PHE A 460 13.27 25.53 -34.48
CA PHE A 460 12.40 25.42 -33.31
C PHE A 460 11.20 24.48 -33.50
N SER A 461 10.78 24.29 -34.75
CA SER A 461 9.66 23.39 -35.02
C SER A 461 9.78 22.76 -36.40
N ILE A 462 9.34 21.53 -36.53
CA ILE A 462 9.22 20.78 -37.78
C ILE A 462 7.89 20.08 -37.80
N THR A 463 7.22 20.10 -38.94
CA THR A 463 6.03 19.24 -39.17
C THR A 463 6.00 18.81 -40.64
N GLU A 464 5.58 17.59 -40.90
CA GLU A 464 5.34 17.08 -42.26
C GLU A 464 3.83 17.12 -42.49
N ASP A 465 3.38 17.75 -43.54
CA ASP A 465 1.96 17.86 -43.89
C ASP A 465 1.44 16.61 -44.59
N TYR A 466 0.13 16.65 -44.93
CA TYR A 466 -0.54 15.49 -45.53
C TYR A 466 0.03 15.11 -46.90
N ASP A 467 0.56 16.05 -47.67
CA ASP A 467 1.15 15.82 -49.01
C ASP A 467 2.62 15.34 -48.92
N GLY A 468 3.23 15.41 -47.74
CA GLY A 468 4.65 15.04 -47.50
C GLY A 468 5.60 16.21 -47.59
N ASP A 469 5.08 17.43 -47.63
CA ASP A 469 5.90 18.63 -47.61
C ASP A 469 6.33 18.93 -46.17
N LEU A 470 7.59 19.31 -46.00
CA LEU A 470 8.20 19.59 -44.71
C LEU A 470 8.14 21.08 -44.39
N TRP A 471 7.43 21.43 -43.32
CA TRP A 471 7.33 22.79 -42.80
C TRP A 471 8.32 22.97 -41.66
N ILE A 472 9.23 23.95 -41.80
CA ILE A 472 10.33 24.19 -40.87
C ILE A 472 10.23 25.62 -40.36
N GLY A 473 10.11 25.76 -39.03
CA GLY A 473 10.16 27.05 -38.34
C GLY A 473 11.52 27.28 -37.69
N GLY A 474 12.19 28.36 -38.06
CA GLY A 474 13.50 28.73 -37.53
C GLY A 474 13.54 30.16 -36.96
N LEU A 475 14.69 30.52 -36.38
CA LEU A 475 14.97 31.86 -35.91
C LEU A 475 15.71 32.62 -37.05
N ASP A 476 15.17 33.79 -37.42
CA ASP A 476 15.84 34.72 -38.34
C ASP A 476 16.87 35.58 -37.64
#